data_2ce30299572dd969148c217c3c56699e
#
_entry.id   2ce30299572dd969148c217c3c56699e
#
_cell.length_a   1.000
_cell.length_b   1.000
_cell.length_c   1.000
_cell.angle_alpha   90.00
_cell.angle_beta   90.00
_cell.angle_gamma   90.00
#
_symmetry.space_group_name_H-M   'P 1'
#
loop_
_entity.id
_entity.type
_entity.pdbx_description
1 polymer ?
#
loop_
_entity_poly.entity_id
_entity_poly.type
_entity_poly.pdbx_seq_one_letter_code
_entity_poly.pdbx_strand_id
1 'polypeptide(L)'
;MNVCIFGASSSNIPECYIEFAEKLGHRLASDGHGMVFGAGRTGLMGAAARGAYSAGGKIIGVIPEKLNIPGIYFEHCTERIQTATMHERKQLMESRSDAFVALSGGFGTLEEL
;
A
#
# COMPACT_ATOMS: atom_id res chain seq x y z
N MET A 1 -13.70 7.38 1.80
CA MET A 1 -12.64 7.97 0.96
C MET A 1 -11.56 6.95 0.65
N ASN A 2 -10.74 7.22 -0.34
CA ASN A 2 -9.58 6.38 -0.63
C ASN A 2 -8.34 7.00 -0.01
N VAL A 3 -7.60 6.21 0.76
CA VAL A 3 -6.40 6.66 1.47
C VAL A 3 -5.19 5.99 0.85
N CYS A 4 -4.25 6.79 0.35
CA CYS A 4 -3.00 6.29 -0.20
C CYS A 4 -2.00 6.07 0.94
N ILE A 5 -1.41 4.89 0.99
CA ILE A 5 -0.43 4.55 2.04
C ILE A 5 0.94 4.37 1.42
N PHE A 6 1.89 5.16 1.90
CA PHE A 6 3.31 5.05 1.56
C PHE A 6 4.04 4.40 2.73
N GLY A 7 4.90 3.47 2.44
CA GLY A 7 5.70 2.83 3.48
C GLY A 7 6.82 2.00 2.86
N ALA A 8 7.80 1.68 3.68
CA ALA A 8 8.93 0.88 3.24
C ALA A 8 8.49 -0.54 2.89
N SER A 9 9.04 -1.10 1.84
CA SER A 9 8.80 -2.48 1.41
C SER A 9 9.86 -3.45 1.92
N SER A 10 10.85 -2.96 2.66
CA SER A 10 11.90 -3.77 3.24
C SER A 10 11.35 -4.80 4.24
N SER A 11 11.98 -5.97 4.30
CA SER A 11 11.63 -7.00 5.28
C SER A 11 12.34 -6.80 6.63
N ASN A 12 13.29 -5.85 6.72
CA ASN A 12 14.08 -5.59 7.93
C ASN A 12 13.51 -4.45 8.79
N ILE A 13 12.20 -4.46 8.98
CA ILE A 13 11.51 -3.44 9.77
C ILE A 13 11.14 -4.04 11.12
N PRO A 14 11.33 -3.31 12.24
CA PRO A 14 10.92 -3.80 13.55
C PRO A 14 9.45 -4.21 13.56
N GLU A 15 9.17 -5.31 14.23
CA GLU A 15 7.82 -5.89 14.24
C GLU A 15 6.75 -4.96 14.78
N CYS A 16 7.09 -4.08 15.71
CA CYS A 16 6.13 -3.12 16.25
C CYS A 16 5.59 -2.16 15.18
N TYR A 17 6.41 -1.81 14.18
CA TYR A 17 5.96 -0.99 13.06
C TYR A 17 5.07 -1.80 12.10
N ILE A 18 5.40 -3.06 11.90
CA ILE A 18 4.60 -3.97 11.08
C ILE A 18 3.21 -4.14 11.69
N GLU A 19 3.14 -4.38 12.99
CA GLU A 19 1.88 -4.51 13.73
C GLU A 19 1.05 -3.23 13.65
N PHE A 20 1.69 -2.07 13.80
CA PHE A 20 1.02 -0.79 13.70
C PHE A 20 0.41 -0.60 12.31
N ALA A 21 1.18 -0.91 11.26
CA ALA A 21 0.71 -0.77 9.88
C ALA A 21 -0.48 -1.69 9.61
N GLU A 22 -0.44 -2.91 10.12
CA GLU A 22 -1.55 -3.86 9.97
C GLU A 22 -2.81 -3.35 10.68
N LYS A 23 -2.67 -2.84 11.88
CA LYS A 23 -3.79 -2.25 12.64
C LYS A 23 -4.36 -1.02 11.93
N LEU A 24 -3.49 -0.18 11.36
CA LEU A 24 -3.91 0.99 10.60
C LEU A 24 -4.75 0.58 9.39
N GLY A 25 -4.28 -0.38 8.61
CA GLY A 25 -5.02 -0.89 7.46
C GLY A 25 -6.37 -1.45 7.85
N HIS A 26 -6.40 -2.24 8.92
CA HIS A 26 -7.62 -2.81 9.45
C HIS A 26 -8.61 -1.72 9.87
N ARG A 27 -8.13 -0.70 10.58
CA ARG A 27 -8.97 0.40 11.05
C ARG A 27 -9.54 1.22 9.89
N LEU A 28 -8.72 1.54 8.91
CA LEU A 28 -9.18 2.29 7.74
C LEU A 28 -10.29 1.52 6.99
N ALA A 29 -10.09 0.23 6.78
CA ALA A 29 -11.09 -0.60 6.13
C ALA A 29 -12.35 -0.74 6.96
N SER A 30 -12.22 -0.90 8.28
CA SER A 30 -13.36 -0.98 9.19
C SER A 30 -14.19 0.30 9.19
N ASP A 31 -13.55 1.44 8.96
CA ASP A 31 -14.22 2.74 8.86
C ASP A 31 -14.75 3.03 7.46
N GLY A 32 -14.69 2.06 6.55
CA GLY A 32 -15.25 2.19 5.21
C GLY A 32 -14.34 2.87 4.18
N HIS A 33 -13.06 3.05 4.50
CA HIS A 33 -12.11 3.67 3.57
C HIS A 33 -11.44 2.65 2.68
N GLY A 34 -11.22 3.00 1.41
CA GLY A 34 -10.41 2.21 0.50
C GLY A 34 -8.93 2.53 0.67
N MET A 35 -8.08 1.56 0.40
CA MET A 35 -6.63 1.70 0.46
C MET A 35 -6.04 1.73 -0.94
N VAL A 36 -5.16 2.70 -1.21
CA VAL A 36 -4.40 2.78 -2.45
C VAL A 36 -2.92 2.65 -2.09
N PHE A 37 -2.20 1.78 -2.76
CA PHE A 37 -0.79 1.56 -2.44
C PHE A 37 -0.02 1.02 -3.65
N GLY A 38 1.28 0.82 -3.47
CA GLY A 38 2.16 0.34 -4.54
C GLY A 38 2.14 -1.15 -4.80
N ALA A 39 1.15 -1.85 -4.28
CA ALA A 39 0.92 -3.28 -4.51
C ALA A 39 1.97 -4.25 -3.96
N GLY A 40 2.95 -3.79 -3.18
CA GLY A 40 3.94 -4.66 -2.55
C GLY A 40 3.35 -5.53 -1.45
N ARG A 41 3.80 -6.78 -1.35
CA ARG A 41 3.31 -7.72 -0.33
C ARG A 41 4.15 -7.73 0.95
N THR A 42 5.30 -7.10 0.94
CA THR A 42 6.24 -7.10 2.07
C THR A 42 6.31 -5.72 2.74
N GLY A 43 6.95 -5.67 3.90
CA GLY A 43 7.17 -4.44 4.63
C GLY A 43 5.90 -3.81 5.19
N LEU A 44 5.94 -2.50 5.39
CA LEU A 44 4.82 -1.76 5.98
C LEU A 44 3.60 -1.71 5.06
N MET A 45 3.81 -1.55 3.76
CA MET A 45 2.71 -1.54 2.79
C MET A 45 1.99 -2.87 2.76
N GLY A 46 2.74 -3.97 2.76
CA GLY A 46 2.16 -5.31 2.80
C GLY A 46 1.37 -5.56 4.07
N ALA A 47 1.89 -5.08 5.21
CA ALA A 47 1.21 -5.22 6.49
C ALA A 47 -0.12 -4.45 6.50
N ALA A 48 -0.11 -3.20 6.02
CA ALA A 48 -1.34 -2.41 5.91
C ALA A 48 -2.37 -3.08 4.99
N ALA A 49 -1.91 -3.63 3.88
CA ALA A 49 -2.79 -4.34 2.95
C ALA A 49 -3.41 -5.59 3.58
N ARG A 50 -2.64 -6.35 4.36
CA ARG A 50 -3.17 -7.52 5.07
C ARG A 50 -4.23 -7.11 6.10
N GLY A 51 -3.99 -6.00 6.80
CA GLY A 51 -4.96 -5.47 7.75
C GLY A 51 -6.26 -5.06 7.08
N ALA A 52 -6.16 -4.34 5.97
CA ALA A 52 -7.32 -3.93 5.20
C ALA A 52 -8.09 -5.13 4.64
N TYR A 53 -7.37 -6.13 4.16
CA TYR A 53 -7.99 -7.34 3.64
C TYR A 53 -8.76 -8.10 4.73
N SER A 54 -8.19 -8.20 5.93
CA SER A 54 -8.83 -8.89 7.05
C SER A 54 -10.13 -8.23 7.49
N ALA A 55 -10.28 -6.93 7.26
CA ALA A 55 -11.50 -6.19 7.56
C ALA A 55 -12.46 -6.11 6.36
N GLY A 56 -12.16 -6.78 5.26
CA GLY A 56 -13.00 -6.78 4.06
C GLY A 56 -12.98 -5.47 3.28
N GLY A 57 -11.91 -4.70 3.41
CA GLY A 57 -11.79 -3.39 2.76
C GLY A 57 -11.46 -3.46 1.29
N LYS A 58 -11.69 -2.34 0.60
CA LYS A 58 -11.31 -2.18 -0.79
C LYS A 58 -9.81 -1.86 -0.87
N ILE A 59 -9.09 -2.60 -1.70
CA ILE A 59 -7.64 -2.47 -1.83
C ILE A 59 -7.29 -2.26 -3.31
N ILE A 60 -6.72 -1.10 -3.62
CA ILE A 60 -6.30 -0.74 -4.96
C ILE A 60 -4.78 -0.73 -5.02
N GLY A 61 -4.21 -1.67 -5.75
CA GLY A 61 -2.76 -1.74 -5.96
C GLY A 61 -2.39 -1.14 -7.31
N VAL A 62 -1.42 -0.24 -7.33
CA VAL A 62 -0.90 0.36 -8.56
C VAL A 62 0.54 -0.11 -8.73
N ILE A 63 0.82 -0.90 -9.76
CA ILE A 63 2.10 -1.57 -9.92
C ILE A 63 2.67 -1.33 -11.32
N PRO A 64 3.97 -0.99 -11.44
CA PRO A 64 4.60 -0.91 -12.76
C PRO A 64 4.76 -2.31 -13.36
N GLU A 65 4.74 -2.36 -14.68
CA GLU A 65 4.85 -3.62 -15.42
C GLU A 65 6.03 -4.49 -14.98
N LYS A 66 7.17 -3.87 -14.72
CA LYS A 66 8.38 -4.58 -14.28
C LYS A 66 8.20 -5.36 -12.99
N LEU A 67 7.33 -4.89 -12.10
CA LEU A 67 7.12 -5.47 -10.77
C LEU A 67 5.85 -6.33 -10.70
N ASN A 68 5.11 -6.43 -11.79
CA ASN A 68 3.87 -7.21 -11.84
C ASN A 68 4.20 -8.70 -12.03
N ILE A 69 4.92 -9.26 -11.07
CA ILE A 69 5.42 -10.62 -11.08
C ILE A 69 4.82 -11.36 -9.88
N PRO A 70 4.27 -12.58 -10.07
CA PRO A 70 3.76 -13.37 -8.95
C PRO A 70 4.81 -13.54 -7.85
N GLY A 71 4.38 -13.34 -6.61
CA GLY A 71 5.28 -13.39 -5.44
C GLY A 71 5.81 -12.03 -5.01
N ILE A 72 5.73 -11.00 -5.85
CA ILE A 72 6.17 -9.65 -5.52
C ILE A 72 4.97 -8.77 -5.11
N TYR A 73 3.85 -8.90 -5.79
CA TYR A 73 2.67 -8.10 -5.49
C TYR A 73 1.75 -8.79 -4.48
N PHE A 74 0.93 -7.97 -3.80
CA PHE A 74 -0.09 -8.45 -2.88
C PHE A 74 -1.25 -9.07 -3.69
N GLU A 75 -1.56 -10.33 -3.44
CA GLU A 75 -2.49 -11.11 -4.28
C GLU A 75 -3.97 -10.79 -4.06
N HIS A 76 -4.30 -10.18 -2.93
CA HIS A 76 -5.69 -9.93 -2.54
C HIS A 76 -6.18 -8.51 -2.81
N CYS A 77 -5.62 -7.86 -3.83
CA CYS A 77 -6.11 -6.54 -4.26
C CYS A 77 -7.51 -6.68 -4.86
N THR A 78 -8.39 -5.74 -4.50
CA THR A 78 -9.70 -5.62 -5.13
C THR A 78 -9.53 -5.20 -6.58
N GLU A 79 -8.58 -4.28 -6.82
CA GLU A 79 -8.24 -3.80 -8.16
C GLU A 79 -6.71 -3.67 -8.23
N ARG A 80 -6.10 -4.20 -9.26
CA ARG A 80 -4.66 -4.07 -9.49
C ARG A 80 -4.45 -3.40 -10.84
N ILE A 81 -3.89 -2.18 -10.82
CA ILE A 81 -3.68 -1.37 -12.00
C ILE A 81 -2.21 -1.43 -12.40
N GLN A 82 -1.95 -1.87 -13.62
CA GLN A 82 -0.60 -1.92 -14.16
C GLN A 82 -0.28 -0.61 -14.87
N THR A 83 0.91 -0.07 -14.61
CA THR A 83 1.40 1.14 -15.29
C THR A 83 2.67 0.82 -16.05
N ALA A 84 2.98 1.64 -17.06
CA ALA A 84 4.18 1.47 -17.87
C ALA A 84 5.42 2.04 -17.18
N THR A 85 5.27 3.11 -16.40
CA THR A 85 6.38 3.82 -15.76
C THR A 85 6.10 4.13 -14.29
N MET A 86 7.16 4.45 -13.54
CA MET A 86 7.02 4.87 -12.15
C MET A 86 6.33 6.23 -12.03
N HIS A 87 6.51 7.09 -13.00
CA HIS A 87 5.85 8.39 -13.04
C HIS A 87 4.33 8.25 -13.17
N GLU A 88 3.88 7.41 -14.07
CA GLU A 88 2.49 7.05 -14.27
C GLU A 88 1.87 6.46 -13.01
N ARG A 89 2.63 5.59 -12.32
CA ARG A 89 2.23 4.99 -11.06
C ARG A 89 1.91 6.06 -10.01
N LYS A 90 2.81 7.02 -9.84
CA LYS A 90 2.61 8.11 -8.88
C LYS A 90 1.39 8.96 -9.21
N GLN A 91 1.20 9.28 -10.49
CA GLN A 91 0.05 10.05 -10.94
C GLN A 91 -1.27 9.33 -10.65
N LEU A 92 -1.32 8.02 -10.91
CA LEU A 92 -2.51 7.22 -10.65
C LEU A 92 -2.80 7.10 -9.14
N MET A 93 -1.78 6.91 -8.33
CA MET A 93 -1.95 6.86 -6.88
C MET A 93 -2.51 8.16 -6.35
N GLU A 94 -2.01 9.29 -6.83
CA GLU A 94 -2.52 10.62 -6.45
C GLU A 94 -3.95 10.84 -6.92
N SER A 95 -4.27 10.52 -8.17
CA SER A 95 -5.59 10.77 -8.74
C SER A 95 -6.69 9.89 -8.12
N ARG A 96 -6.31 8.71 -7.63
CA ARG A 96 -7.24 7.77 -7.01
C ARG A 96 -7.41 7.98 -5.51
N SER A 97 -6.66 8.90 -4.91
CA SER A 97 -6.60 9.05 -3.46
C SER A 97 -7.15 10.39 -3.00
N ASP A 98 -7.86 10.37 -1.88
CA ASP A 98 -8.42 11.56 -1.24
C ASP A 98 -7.54 12.05 -0.10
N ALA A 99 -6.73 11.15 0.47
CA ALA A 99 -5.83 11.46 1.57
C ALA A 99 -4.59 10.59 1.47
N PHE A 100 -3.52 10.99 2.15
CA PHE A 100 -2.22 10.31 2.11
C PHE A 100 -1.72 10.04 3.52
N VAL A 101 -1.18 8.84 3.75
CA VAL A 101 -0.55 8.46 5.01
C VAL A 101 0.84 7.93 4.70
N ALA A 102 1.87 8.50 5.32
CA ALA A 102 3.23 8.00 5.22
C ALA A 102 3.58 7.25 6.50
N LEU A 103 3.98 5.99 6.37
CA LEU A 103 4.38 5.17 7.50
C LEU A 103 5.90 5.24 7.68
N SER A 104 6.34 5.55 8.88
CA SER A 104 7.75 5.64 9.21
C SER A 104 8.42 4.27 9.10
N GLY A 105 9.53 4.18 8.44
CA GLY A 105 10.26 2.92 8.24
C GLY A 105 11.58 3.08 7.51
N GLY A 106 11.97 4.31 7.18
CA GLY A 106 13.23 4.60 6.51
C GLY A 106 13.15 5.79 5.59
N PHE A 107 14.27 6.11 4.96
CA PHE A 107 14.38 7.26 4.05
C PHE A 107 13.53 7.13 2.79
N GLY A 108 13.32 5.91 2.32
CA GLY A 108 12.51 5.67 1.12
C GLY A 108 11.09 6.18 1.26
N THR A 109 10.54 6.18 2.46
CA THR A 109 9.20 6.71 2.73
C THR A 109 9.15 8.21 2.48
N LEU A 110 10.18 8.93 2.90
CA LEU A 110 10.25 10.38 2.68
C LEU A 110 10.42 10.74 1.21
N GLU A 111 11.15 9.94 0.46
CA GLU A 111 11.34 10.16 -0.97
C GLU A 111 10.06 9.96 -1.78
N GLU A 112 9.16 9.12 -1.32
CA GLU A 112 7.89 8.89 -1.98
C GLU A 112 6.89 10.05 -1.81
N LEU A 113 7.11 10.86 -0.81
CA LEU A 113 6.27 12.03 -0.58
C LEU A 113 6.61 13.15 -1.57
#